data_df496ed4898bf0c6baaf1b910de1f7d5
#
_entry.id   df496ed4898bf0c6baaf1b910de1f7d5
#
_cell.length_a   1.000
_cell.length_b   1.000
_cell.length_c   1.000
_cell.angle_alpha   90.00
_cell.angle_beta   90.00
_cell.angle_gamma   90.00
#
_symmetry.space_group_name_H-M   'P 1'
#
loop_
_entity.id
_entity.type
_entity.pdbx_description
1 polymer ?
#
loop_
_entity_poly.entity_id
_entity_poly.type
_entity_poly.pdbx_seq_one_letter_code
_entity_poly.pdbx_strand_id
1 'polypeptide(L)'
;MIFGYLASEMSTSALSQHVCFILVEPAHPGNIGSAARAIKTMGFRDLRVVSPWEENYRTHPEAIAYSTSSVDVLQSSRSYGSLLE
;
A
#
# COMPACT_ATOMS: atom_id res chain seq x y z
N MET A 1 -0.70 -10.50 -2.91
CA MET A 1 -0.54 -10.87 -1.49
C MET A 1 -0.17 -9.65 -0.67
N ILE A 2 -0.77 -9.50 0.49
CA ILE A 2 -0.52 -8.37 1.38
C ILE A 2 0.19 -8.87 2.63
N PHE A 3 1.32 -8.22 2.97
CA PHE A 3 2.01 -8.48 4.23
C PHE A 3 1.94 -7.23 5.10
N GLY A 4 1.61 -7.43 6.38
CA GLY A 4 1.72 -6.38 7.37
C GLY A 4 3.05 -6.54 8.11
N TYR A 5 3.75 -5.45 8.32
CA TYR A 5 5.01 -5.46 9.04
C TYR A 5 4.93 -4.54 10.25
N LEU A 6 5.22 -5.09 11.43
CA LEU A 6 5.21 -4.36 12.68
C LEU A 6 6.63 -4.16 13.17
N ALA A 7 7.10 -2.90 13.18
CA ALA A 7 8.50 -2.61 13.51
C ALA A 7 8.79 -2.68 15.00
N SER A 8 7.83 -2.34 15.86
CA SER A 8 8.04 -2.36 17.31
C SER A 8 6.72 -2.35 18.05
N GLU A 9 6.75 -2.72 19.34
CA GLU A 9 5.60 -2.64 20.22
C GLU A 9 5.54 -1.25 20.83
N MET A 10 4.47 -0.50 20.55
CA MET A 10 4.30 0.87 20.99
C MET A 10 2.82 1.16 21.24
N SER A 11 2.51 2.37 21.68
CA SER A 11 1.13 2.81 21.81
C SER A 11 0.43 2.78 20.46
N THR A 12 -0.90 2.76 20.45
CA THR A 12 -1.67 2.67 19.22
C THR A 12 -1.33 3.79 18.24
N SER A 13 -1.14 5.02 18.72
CA SER A 13 -0.83 6.15 17.84
C SER A 13 0.58 6.05 17.26
N ALA A 14 1.54 5.55 18.03
CA ALA A 14 2.90 5.32 17.54
C ALA A 14 2.95 4.10 16.62
N LEU A 15 2.12 3.09 16.89
CA LEU A 15 2.05 1.88 16.09
C LEU A 15 1.69 2.18 14.64
N SER A 16 0.77 3.11 14.39
CA SER A 16 0.36 3.46 13.03
C SER A 16 1.51 4.04 12.20
N GLN A 17 2.56 4.57 12.85
CA GLN A 17 3.74 5.10 12.17
C GLN A 17 4.78 4.03 11.89
N HIS A 18 4.67 2.86 12.53
CA HIS A 18 5.66 1.80 12.43
C HIS A 18 5.15 0.55 11.72
N VAL A 19 3.94 0.60 11.19
CA VAL A 19 3.37 -0.50 10.43
C VAL A 19 3.36 -0.14 8.95
N CYS A 20 3.95 -0.98 8.13
CA CYS A 20 3.83 -0.84 6.69
C CYS A 20 3.17 -2.11 6.11
N PHE A 21 2.48 -1.93 5.01
CA PHE A 21 1.84 -3.02 4.29
C PHE A 21 2.55 -3.20 2.97
N ILE A 22 2.90 -4.44 2.66
CA ILE A 22 3.68 -4.76 1.48
C ILE A 22 2.86 -5.64 0.56
N LEU A 23 2.62 -5.17 -0.65
CA LEU A 23 2.02 -5.95 -1.74
C LEU A 23 3.15 -6.48 -2.60
N VAL A 24 3.18 -7.81 -2.78
CA VAL A 24 4.22 -8.45 -3.58
C VAL A 24 3.62 -8.90 -4.91
N GLU A 25 4.21 -8.41 -5.99
CA GLU A 25 3.84 -8.76 -7.37
C GLU A 25 2.35 -8.64 -7.66
N PRO A 26 1.70 -7.52 -7.32
CA PRO A 26 0.28 -7.37 -7.66
C PRO A 26 0.12 -7.30 -9.17
N ALA A 27 -0.76 -8.16 -9.70
CA ALA A 27 -1.00 -8.25 -11.13
C ALA A 27 -1.97 -7.17 -11.63
N HIS A 28 -2.88 -6.72 -10.76
CA HIS A 28 -3.94 -5.79 -11.16
C HIS A 28 -3.87 -4.50 -10.37
N PRO A 29 -3.83 -3.33 -11.06
CA PRO A 29 -3.82 -2.04 -10.38
C PRO A 29 -5.00 -1.84 -9.43
N GLY A 30 -6.17 -2.39 -9.75
CA GLY A 30 -7.32 -2.31 -8.88
C GLY A 30 -7.08 -2.88 -7.49
N ASN A 31 -6.31 -3.96 -7.40
CA ASN A 31 -5.97 -4.57 -6.12
C ASN A 31 -5.11 -3.65 -5.27
N ILE A 32 -4.24 -2.87 -5.91
CA ILE A 32 -3.42 -1.90 -5.20
C ILE A 32 -4.30 -0.78 -4.64
N GLY A 33 -5.27 -0.31 -5.42
CA GLY A 33 -6.23 0.69 -4.97
C GLY A 33 -7.07 0.19 -3.80
N SER A 34 -7.56 -1.04 -3.90
CA SER A 34 -8.34 -1.66 -2.81
C SER A 34 -7.51 -1.80 -1.54
N ALA A 35 -6.23 -2.14 -1.67
CA ALA A 35 -5.33 -2.23 -0.53
C ALA A 35 -5.14 -0.87 0.13
N ALA A 36 -4.95 0.18 -0.67
CA ALA A 36 -4.82 1.54 -0.13
C ALA A 36 -6.05 1.92 0.68
N ARG A 37 -7.24 1.59 0.18
CA ARG A 37 -8.49 1.85 0.89
C ARG A 37 -8.56 1.10 2.22
N ALA A 38 -8.25 -0.18 2.20
CA ALA A 38 -8.28 -1.01 3.40
C ALA A 38 -7.28 -0.51 4.45
N ILE A 39 -6.07 -0.17 4.02
CA ILE A 39 -5.01 0.31 4.89
C ILE A 39 -5.43 1.60 5.59
N LYS A 40 -5.98 2.55 4.84
CA LYS A 40 -6.42 3.81 5.41
C LYS A 40 -7.59 3.62 6.36
N THR A 41 -8.53 2.72 6.03
CA THR A 41 -9.66 2.42 6.89
C THR A 41 -9.20 1.89 8.25
N MET A 42 -8.09 1.13 8.27
CA MET A 42 -7.53 0.62 9.51
C MET A 42 -6.67 1.65 10.26
N GLY A 43 -6.50 2.85 9.72
CA GLY A 43 -5.72 3.89 10.37
C GLY A 43 -4.26 3.91 10.00
N PHE A 44 -3.85 3.17 8.97
CA PHE A 44 -2.46 3.13 8.51
C PHE A 44 -2.30 3.84 7.18
N ARG A 45 -1.07 4.16 6.80
CA ARG A 45 -0.80 4.92 5.59
C ARG A 45 0.38 4.42 4.77
N ASP A 46 1.21 3.54 5.32
CA ASP A 46 2.44 3.12 4.66
C ASP A 46 2.16 1.90 3.78
N LEU A 47 2.01 2.14 2.50
CA LEU A 47 1.83 1.09 1.49
C LEU A 47 3.09 1.00 0.64
N ARG A 48 3.64 -0.20 0.54
CA ARG A 48 4.80 -0.48 -0.30
C ARG A 48 4.44 -1.57 -1.30
N VAL A 49 4.86 -1.38 -2.54
CA VAL A 49 4.51 -2.28 -3.64
C VAL A 49 5.80 -2.81 -4.24
N VAL A 50 5.94 -4.13 -4.24
CA VAL A 50 7.15 -4.80 -4.74
C VAL A 50 6.84 -5.45 -6.08
N SER A 51 7.62 -5.09 -7.10
CA SER A 51 7.52 -5.68 -8.44
C SER A 51 6.10 -5.66 -9.01
N PRO A 52 5.42 -4.50 -9.05
CA PRO A 52 4.07 -4.48 -9.63
C PRO A 52 4.13 -4.78 -11.12
N TRP A 53 3.13 -5.50 -11.62
CA TRP A 53 3.04 -5.78 -13.06
C TRP A 53 2.80 -4.50 -13.86
N GLU A 54 2.09 -3.54 -13.27
CA GLU A 54 1.90 -2.22 -13.88
C GLU A 54 2.68 -1.19 -13.07
N GLU A 55 3.79 -0.71 -13.62
CA GLU A 55 4.66 0.24 -12.93
C GLU A 55 3.99 1.59 -12.69
N ASN A 56 3.07 1.96 -13.56
CA ASN A 56 2.36 3.25 -13.46
C ASN A 56 1.02 3.11 -12.74
N TYR A 57 0.93 2.18 -11.79
CA TYR A 57 -0.31 1.88 -11.08
C TYR A 57 -0.89 3.08 -10.35
N ARG A 58 -0.06 4.01 -9.88
CA ARG A 58 -0.54 5.16 -9.10
C ARG A 58 -1.48 6.04 -9.88
N THR A 59 -1.32 6.11 -11.19
CA THR A 59 -2.16 6.92 -12.07
C THR A 59 -3.12 6.08 -12.90
N HIS A 60 -3.11 4.76 -12.70
CA HIS A 60 -3.99 3.88 -13.45
C HIS A 60 -5.43 4.07 -13.00
N PRO A 61 -6.38 4.19 -13.95
CA PRO A 61 -7.78 4.46 -13.61
C PRO A 61 -8.40 3.45 -12.64
N GLU A 62 -8.06 2.16 -12.76
CA GLU A 62 -8.60 1.15 -11.86
C GLU A 62 -8.08 1.33 -10.44
N ALA A 63 -6.79 1.63 -10.28
CA ALA A 63 -6.22 1.85 -8.96
C ALA A 63 -6.88 3.05 -8.29
N ILE A 64 -7.05 4.14 -9.04
CA ILE A 64 -7.69 5.34 -8.53
C ILE A 64 -9.15 5.06 -8.15
N ALA A 65 -9.88 4.37 -9.02
CA ALA A 65 -11.29 4.07 -8.78
C ALA A 65 -11.47 3.23 -7.52
N TYR A 66 -10.65 2.20 -7.33
CA TYR A 66 -10.79 1.31 -6.19
C TYR A 66 -10.21 1.88 -4.89
N SER A 67 -9.36 2.90 -4.98
CA SER A 67 -8.86 3.57 -3.77
C SER A 67 -9.88 4.51 -3.16
N THR A 68 -10.86 4.97 -3.93
CA THR A 68 -11.92 5.90 -3.52
C THR A 68 -11.36 7.11 -2.78
N SER A 69 -11.65 7.28 -1.48
CA SER A 69 -11.15 8.40 -0.69
C SER A 69 -9.72 8.19 -0.19
N SER A 70 -9.05 7.14 -0.65
CA SER A 70 -7.70 6.78 -0.19
C SER A 70 -6.64 6.97 -1.27
N VAL A 71 -6.90 7.88 -2.22
CA VAL A 71 -5.95 8.19 -3.29
C VAL A 71 -4.63 8.71 -2.72
N ASP A 72 -4.67 9.41 -1.61
CA ASP A 72 -3.47 9.89 -0.94
C ASP A 72 -2.53 8.75 -0.54
N VAL A 73 -3.07 7.65 -0.01
CA VAL A 73 -2.28 6.47 0.34
C VAL A 73 -1.73 5.81 -0.92
N LEU A 74 -2.54 5.71 -1.96
CA LEU A 74 -2.12 5.15 -3.24
C LEU A 74 -0.95 5.95 -3.83
N GLN A 75 -1.06 7.27 -3.87
CA GLN A 75 -0.07 8.11 -4.53
C GLN A 75 1.20 8.28 -3.71
N SER A 76 1.13 8.14 -2.39
CA SER A 76 2.32 8.18 -1.54
C SER A 76 2.98 6.82 -1.39
N SER A 77 2.41 5.76 -1.96
CA SER A 77 2.99 4.42 -1.89
C SER A 77 4.36 4.37 -2.56
N ARG A 78 5.23 3.51 -2.03
CA ARG A 78 6.57 3.32 -2.58
C ARG A 78 6.60 2.03 -3.37
N SER A 79 7.35 2.03 -4.49
CA SER A 79 7.50 0.83 -5.29
C SER A 79 8.96 0.39 -5.32
N TYR A 80 9.16 -0.92 -5.36
CA TYR A 80 10.48 -1.53 -5.34
C TYR A 80 10.55 -2.63 -6.39
N GLY A 81 11.73 -2.87 -6.93
CA GLY A 81 11.93 -3.95 -7.90
C GLY A 81 11.99 -5.32 -7.27
N SER A 82 12.36 -5.41 -5.98
CA SER A 82 12.41 -6.67 -5.26
C SER A 82 12.29 -6.42 -3.77
N LEU A 83 12.04 -7.49 -3.02
CA LEU A 83 11.95 -7.38 -1.56
C LEU A 83 13.26 -6.98 -0.90
N LEU A 84 14.38 -7.12 -1.62
CA LEU A 84 15.70 -6.80 -1.08
C LEU A 84 16.11 -5.36 -1.31
N GLU A 85 15.31 -4.60 -2.06
CA GLU A 85 15.56 -3.18 -2.20
C GLU A 85 15.29 -2.43 -0.87
#